data_7d5555558f084a3f20d963a834fe7639
#
_entry.id   7d5555558f084a3f20d963a834fe7639
#
_cell.length_a   1.000
_cell.length_b   1.000
_cell.length_c   1.000
_cell.angle_alpha   90.00
_cell.angle_beta   90.00
_cell.angle_gamma   90.00
#
_symmetry.space_group_name_H-M   'P 1'
#
loop_
_entity.id
_entity.type
_entity.pdbx_description
1 polymer ?
#
loop_
_entity_poly.entity_id
_entity_poly.type
_entity_poly.pdbx_seq_one_letter_code
_entity_poly.pdbx_strand_id
1 'polypeptide(L)'
;MSTNVSTINNDQGSHLSILGGTYRIIIPGKTTDGEFAVIDMQIPPGSGPGPHAHASFHETFYVMDGEVEFKTEDGKSIARKGDVITIPKGGAIHSF
;
A
#
# COMPACT_ATOMS: atom_id res chain seq x y z
N MET A 1 17.43 -11.48 12.36
CA MET A 1 16.45 -10.41 12.68
C MET A 1 16.85 -9.69 13.95
N SER A 2 16.73 -8.39 13.97
CA SER A 2 17.01 -7.61 15.16
C SER A 2 15.84 -7.72 16.15
N THR A 3 16.14 -7.83 17.46
CA THR A 3 15.14 -7.77 18.53
C THR A 3 15.01 -6.36 19.11
N ASN A 4 15.78 -5.41 18.60
CA ASN A 4 15.74 -4.04 19.10
C ASN A 4 14.55 -3.27 18.54
N VAL A 5 14.04 -2.32 19.33
CA VAL A 5 13.07 -1.36 18.84
C VAL A 5 13.76 -0.42 17.86
N SER A 6 13.10 -0.18 16.74
CA SER A 6 13.60 0.74 15.71
C SER A 6 12.58 1.87 15.49
N THR A 7 13.09 3.07 15.23
CA THR A 7 12.26 4.22 14.87
C THR A 7 12.66 4.67 13.47
N ILE A 8 11.66 4.79 12.60
CA ILE A 8 11.86 5.34 11.26
C ILE A 8 11.20 6.72 11.22
N ASN A 9 12.00 7.76 11.07
CA ASN A 9 11.51 9.14 11.05
C ASN A 9 10.86 9.46 9.69
N ASN A 10 10.08 10.53 9.64
CA ASN A 10 9.32 10.90 8.45
C ASN A 10 10.17 11.31 7.23
N ASP A 11 11.46 11.55 7.42
CA ASP A 11 12.41 11.90 6.36
C ASP A 11 13.26 10.71 5.93
N GLN A 12 13.06 9.54 6.51
CA GLN A 12 13.81 8.32 6.21
C GLN A 12 13.02 7.41 5.26
N GLY A 13 13.73 6.45 4.67
CA GLY A 13 13.18 5.49 3.74
C GLY A 13 13.56 5.82 2.30
N SER A 14 13.37 4.85 1.42
CA SER A 14 13.68 4.99 -0.01
C SER A 14 12.46 5.52 -0.76
N HIS A 15 12.67 6.53 -1.59
CA HIS A 15 11.60 7.13 -2.38
C HIS A 15 11.68 6.65 -3.83
N LEU A 16 10.52 6.31 -4.39
CA LEU A 16 10.36 5.89 -5.78
C LEU A 16 9.23 6.67 -6.42
N SER A 17 9.41 7.06 -7.68
CA SER A 17 8.35 7.66 -8.48
C SER A 17 7.85 6.62 -9.48
N ILE A 18 6.58 6.23 -9.35
CA ILE A 18 5.99 5.18 -10.19
C ILE A 18 4.61 5.66 -10.64
N LEU A 19 4.36 5.65 -11.95
CA LEU A 19 3.06 5.97 -12.53
C LEU A 19 2.47 7.31 -12.05
N GLY A 20 3.35 8.30 -11.89
CA GLY A 20 2.94 9.63 -11.43
C GLY A 20 2.80 9.78 -9.92
N GLY A 21 2.89 8.71 -9.15
CA GLY A 21 2.85 8.74 -7.70
C GLY A 21 4.22 8.67 -7.06
N THR A 22 4.31 9.02 -5.79
CA THR A 22 5.53 8.91 -4.99
C THR A 22 5.32 7.84 -3.92
N TYR A 23 6.24 6.89 -3.84
CA TYR A 23 6.18 5.77 -2.92
C TYR A 23 7.39 5.84 -2.01
N ARG A 24 7.16 5.89 -0.70
CA ARG A 24 8.23 5.84 0.29
C ARG A 24 8.20 4.49 0.99
N ILE A 25 9.25 3.71 0.82
CA ILE A 25 9.38 2.42 1.50
C ILE A 25 9.87 2.69 2.91
N ILE A 26 9.00 2.53 3.89
CA ILE A 26 9.29 2.77 5.30
C ILE A 26 9.94 1.55 5.92
N ILE A 27 9.32 0.39 5.77
CA ILE A 27 9.82 -0.88 6.27
C ILE A 27 9.89 -1.85 5.09
N PRO A 28 11.10 -2.12 4.56
CA PRO A 28 11.24 -3.09 3.49
C PRO A 28 11.07 -4.52 4.02
N GLY A 29 10.56 -5.41 3.17
CA GLY A 29 10.32 -6.80 3.54
C GLY A 29 11.55 -7.53 4.08
N LYS A 30 12.73 -7.18 3.57
CA LYS A 30 13.98 -7.81 4.03
C LYS A 30 14.28 -7.57 5.51
N THR A 31 13.79 -6.50 6.12
CA THR A 31 14.02 -6.22 7.55
C THR A 31 13.05 -6.94 8.46
N THR A 32 12.04 -7.60 7.90
CA THR A 32 11.06 -8.40 8.65
C THR A 32 11.09 -9.87 8.24
N ASP A 33 12.17 -10.31 7.61
CA ASP A 33 12.31 -11.66 7.07
C ASP A 33 11.20 -12.03 6.07
N GLY A 34 10.73 -11.04 5.31
CA GLY A 34 9.67 -11.24 4.33
C GLY A 34 8.27 -11.31 4.91
N GLU A 35 8.09 -11.01 6.18
CA GLU A 35 6.79 -11.12 6.83
C GLU A 35 5.83 -10.00 6.41
N PHE A 36 6.34 -8.77 6.33
CA PHE A 36 5.56 -7.63 5.86
C PHE A 36 6.47 -6.51 5.38
N ALA A 37 5.87 -5.53 4.70
CA ALA A 37 6.50 -4.28 4.34
C ALA A 37 5.50 -3.15 4.59
N VAL A 38 6.00 -1.93 4.81
CA VAL A 38 5.16 -0.75 4.98
C VAL A 38 5.61 0.30 3.98
N ILE A 39 4.66 0.80 3.19
CA ILE A 39 4.90 1.77 2.13
C ILE A 39 3.93 2.93 2.28
N ASP A 40 4.46 4.15 2.29
CA ASP A 40 3.66 5.37 2.23
C ASP A 40 3.52 5.77 0.76
N MET A 41 2.28 5.94 0.31
CA MET A 41 1.99 6.24 -1.09
C MET A 41 1.29 7.58 -1.21
N GLN A 42 1.80 8.45 -2.09
CA GLN A 42 1.15 9.70 -2.46
C GLN A 42 0.76 9.59 -3.94
N ILE A 43 -0.53 9.46 -4.20
CA ILE A 43 -1.05 9.17 -5.53
C ILE A 43 -1.93 10.33 -5.99
N PRO A 44 -1.52 11.07 -7.03
CA PRO A 44 -2.34 12.13 -7.59
C PRO A 44 -3.64 11.59 -8.19
N PRO A 45 -4.69 12.43 -8.30
CA PRO A 45 -5.93 12.03 -8.95
C PRO A 45 -5.67 11.47 -10.36
N GLY A 46 -6.36 10.39 -10.70
CA GLY A 46 -6.25 9.74 -11.99
C GLY A 46 -5.03 8.86 -12.16
N SER A 47 -4.17 8.80 -11.16
CA SER A 47 -3.01 7.90 -11.14
C SER A 47 -3.32 6.66 -10.32
N GLY A 48 -2.44 5.71 -10.35
CA GLY A 48 -2.55 4.47 -9.60
C GLY A 48 -2.38 3.26 -10.51
N PRO A 49 -2.09 2.10 -9.94
CA PRO A 49 -1.88 0.89 -10.72
C PRO A 49 -3.17 0.39 -11.36
N GLY A 50 -3.05 -0.23 -12.52
CA GLY A 50 -4.14 -0.95 -13.16
C GLY A 50 -4.54 -2.20 -12.39
N PRO A 51 -5.51 -2.97 -12.91
CA PRO A 51 -5.98 -4.18 -12.25
C PRO A 51 -4.86 -5.18 -12.02
N HIS A 52 -4.79 -5.71 -10.81
CA HIS A 52 -3.79 -6.71 -10.44
C HIS A 52 -4.30 -7.55 -9.26
N ALA A 53 -3.61 -8.64 -9.00
CA ALA A 53 -3.88 -9.51 -7.86
C ALA A 53 -2.58 -10.06 -7.31
N HIS A 54 -2.56 -10.38 -6.03
CA HIS A 54 -1.39 -10.94 -5.36
C HIS A 54 -1.72 -12.32 -4.82
N ALA A 55 -1.01 -13.34 -5.32
CA ALA A 55 -1.25 -14.72 -4.94
C ALA A 55 -0.59 -15.09 -3.61
N SER A 56 0.48 -14.38 -3.22
CA SER A 56 1.37 -14.83 -2.16
C SER A 56 1.39 -13.95 -0.92
N PHE A 57 0.68 -12.84 -0.91
CA PHE A 57 0.66 -11.99 0.28
C PHE A 57 -0.66 -11.27 0.47
N HIS A 58 -0.87 -10.86 1.70
CA HIS A 58 -2.00 -10.07 2.14
C HIS A 58 -1.66 -8.58 1.98
N GLU A 59 -2.61 -7.77 1.55
CA GLU A 59 -2.40 -6.35 1.35
C GLU A 59 -3.44 -5.55 2.14
N THR A 60 -2.99 -4.51 2.84
CA THR A 60 -3.88 -3.64 3.60
C THR A 60 -3.53 -2.18 3.31
N PHE A 61 -4.54 -1.39 3.02
CA PHE A 61 -4.40 0.05 2.78
C PHE A 61 -5.12 0.82 3.87
N TYR A 62 -4.44 1.78 4.45
CA TYR A 62 -5.02 2.76 5.36
C TYR A 62 -5.00 4.12 4.68
N VAL A 63 -6.17 4.74 4.52
CA VAL A 63 -6.27 6.04 3.85
C VAL A 63 -5.97 7.13 4.87
N MET A 64 -4.84 7.80 4.70
CA MET A 64 -4.40 8.86 5.59
C MET A 64 -4.99 10.20 5.23
N ASP A 65 -5.27 10.45 3.95
CA ASP A 65 -5.84 11.70 3.47
C ASP A 65 -6.48 11.47 2.09
N GLY A 66 -7.47 12.29 1.76
CA GLY A 66 -8.15 12.22 0.46
C GLY A 66 -9.14 11.07 0.34
N GLU A 67 -9.45 10.73 -0.90
CA GLU A 67 -10.37 9.66 -1.25
C GLU A 67 -9.73 8.75 -2.29
N VAL A 68 -9.95 7.44 -2.14
CA VAL A 68 -9.44 6.43 -3.07
C VAL A 68 -10.60 5.61 -3.59
N GLU A 69 -10.72 5.52 -4.90
CA GLU A 69 -11.71 4.64 -5.54
C GLU A 69 -11.07 3.29 -5.79
N PHE A 70 -11.60 2.27 -5.12
CA PHE A 70 -11.18 0.88 -5.33
C PHE A 70 -12.16 0.20 -6.27
N LYS A 71 -11.62 -0.50 -7.26
CA LYS A 71 -12.38 -1.29 -8.22
C LYS A 71 -12.04 -2.75 -8.09
N THR A 72 -13.06 -3.59 -8.02
CA THR A 72 -12.92 -5.04 -8.02
C THR A 72 -13.93 -5.62 -9.02
N GLU A 73 -13.92 -6.95 -9.17
CA GLU A 73 -14.92 -7.63 -9.99
C GLU A 73 -16.35 -7.40 -9.50
N ASP A 74 -16.52 -7.16 -8.20
CA ASP A 74 -17.83 -6.97 -7.58
C ASP A 74 -18.31 -5.52 -7.64
N GLY A 75 -17.51 -4.60 -8.18
CA GLY A 75 -17.88 -3.20 -8.32
C GLY A 75 -16.86 -2.23 -7.77
N LYS A 76 -17.34 -1.04 -7.41
CA LYS A 76 -16.53 0.06 -6.92
C LYS A 76 -16.86 0.38 -5.48
N SER A 77 -15.85 0.84 -4.73
CA SER A 77 -16.05 1.42 -3.42
C SER A 77 -15.13 2.62 -3.26
N ILE A 78 -15.54 3.57 -2.43
CA ILE A 78 -14.74 4.75 -2.13
C ILE A 78 -14.31 4.65 -0.67
N ALA A 79 -12.99 4.70 -0.47
CA ALA A 79 -12.40 4.77 0.85
C ALA A 79 -11.95 6.20 1.12
N ARG A 80 -12.23 6.69 2.33
CA ARG A 80 -11.92 8.04 2.76
C ARG A 80 -10.96 8.00 3.93
N LYS A 81 -10.47 9.16 4.33
CA LYS A 81 -9.57 9.30 5.48
C LYS A 81 -10.07 8.47 6.68
N GLY A 82 -9.20 7.62 7.19
CA GLY A 82 -9.50 6.73 8.31
C GLY A 82 -10.03 5.36 7.91
N ASP A 83 -10.37 5.17 6.65
CA ASP A 83 -10.86 3.87 6.18
C ASP A 83 -9.70 2.92 5.91
N VAL A 84 -10.00 1.62 6.06
CA VAL A 84 -9.03 0.55 5.81
C VAL A 84 -9.63 -0.39 4.77
N ILE A 85 -8.82 -0.72 3.76
CA ILE A 85 -9.18 -1.75 2.79
C ILE A 85 -8.19 -2.90 2.96
N THR A 86 -8.70 -4.11 3.05
CA THR A 86 -7.85 -5.28 3.17
C THR A 86 -8.16 -6.26 2.05
N ILE A 87 -7.10 -6.80 1.44
CA ILE A 87 -7.18 -7.75 0.35
C ILE A 87 -6.41 -8.98 0.79
N PRO A 88 -7.10 -10.11 1.00
CA PRO A 88 -6.44 -11.32 1.47
C PRO A 88 -5.52 -11.90 0.41
N LYS A 89 -4.59 -12.70 0.86
CA LYS A 89 -3.70 -13.49 0.01
C LYS A 89 -4.52 -14.33 -0.96
N GLY A 90 -4.19 -14.27 -2.24
CA GLY A 90 -4.98 -14.91 -3.27
C GLY A 90 -6.33 -14.26 -3.53
N GLY A 91 -6.52 -13.03 -3.07
CA GLY A 91 -7.79 -12.33 -3.16
C GLY A 91 -8.09 -11.75 -4.54
N ALA A 92 -9.13 -10.92 -4.58
CA ALA A 92 -9.71 -10.42 -5.83
C ALA A 92 -8.74 -9.56 -6.64
N ILE A 93 -8.95 -9.55 -7.94
CA ILE A 93 -8.34 -8.56 -8.84
C ILE A 93 -8.87 -7.19 -8.44
N HIS A 94 -7.98 -6.24 -8.24
CA HIS A 94 -8.33 -4.90 -7.77
C HIS A 94 -7.48 -3.82 -8.44
N SER A 95 -7.98 -2.59 -8.39
CA SER A 95 -7.25 -1.39 -8.82
C SER A 95 -7.67 -0.21 -7.96
N PHE A 96 -6.86 0.85 -7.99
CA PHE A 96 -7.17 2.08 -7.27
C PHE A 96 -6.57 3.31 -7.92
#